data_c970bb8304315854e51db76e896cb1fa
#
_entry.id   c970bb8304315854e51db76e896cb1fa
#
_cell.length_a   1.000
_cell.length_b   1.000
_cell.length_c   1.000
_cell.angle_alpha   90.00
_cell.angle_beta   90.00
_cell.angle_gamma   90.00
#
_symmetry.space_group_name_H-M   'P 1'
#
loop_
_entity.id
_entity.type
_entity.pdbx_description
1 polymer ?
#
loop_
_entity_poly.entity_id
_entity_poly.type
_entity_poly.pdbx_seq_one_letter_code
_entity_poly.pdbx_strand_id
1 'polypeptide(L)'
;MTSSSADASAAAEALKLIPALLWWALAVAVLMNLWTRIVDALPRVKTLKVAGLELELASSELAGALSARSGLSPQVSARMAASVLRRAAVAGDALRGAYVLYVDDDLAANRREIEALRALGAAVHAVATTKSAVACVALNEYDLVVTDMTRPGDATAGLALAAAVEARRPGTPVIVYVLNLVPALGVPAGISGITDRPDELFHLVFDALERRRL
;
A
#
# COMPACT_ATOMS: atom_id res chain seq x y z
N MET A 1 31.65 -49.02 -60.69
CA MET A 1 30.84 -47.82 -60.95
C MET A 1 29.44 -48.01 -60.36
N THR A 2 29.35 -48.21 -59.00
CA THR A 2 28.06 -48.47 -58.31
C THR A 2 27.82 -47.61 -57.10
N SER A 3 28.70 -46.62 -56.74
CA SER A 3 28.54 -45.73 -55.61
C SER A 3 27.66 -44.47 -55.86
N SER A 4 27.56 -44.05 -57.13
CA SER A 4 26.85 -42.79 -57.50
C SER A 4 25.33 -42.89 -57.45
N SER A 5 24.74 -44.06 -57.56
CA SER A 5 23.26 -44.21 -57.53
C SER A 5 22.69 -44.27 -56.09
N ALA A 6 23.47 -44.74 -55.11
CA ALA A 6 23.07 -44.85 -53.74
C ALA A 6 23.08 -43.42 -53.07
N ASP A 7 24.07 -42.58 -53.40
CA ASP A 7 24.16 -41.23 -52.89
C ASP A 7 23.06 -40.34 -53.46
N ALA A 8 22.65 -40.51 -54.70
CA ALA A 8 21.54 -39.76 -55.30
C ALA A 8 20.18 -40.14 -54.70
N SER A 9 19.97 -41.39 -54.31
CA SER A 9 18.72 -41.81 -53.64
C SER A 9 18.63 -41.33 -52.22
N ALA A 10 19.73 -41.34 -51.50
CA ALA A 10 19.78 -40.79 -50.10
C ALA A 10 19.55 -39.27 -50.06
N ALA A 11 20.10 -38.53 -51.04
CA ALA A 11 19.85 -37.10 -51.19
C ALA A 11 18.38 -36.78 -51.51
N ALA A 12 17.72 -37.56 -52.34
CA ALA A 12 16.30 -37.39 -52.68
C ALA A 12 15.37 -37.72 -51.50
N GLU A 13 15.73 -38.71 -50.68
CA GLU A 13 14.99 -39.03 -49.45
C GLU A 13 15.16 -37.91 -48.37
N ALA A 14 16.38 -37.38 -48.20
CA ALA A 14 16.64 -36.27 -47.29
C ALA A 14 15.88 -35.02 -47.73
N LEU A 15 15.72 -34.77 -49.02
CA LEU A 15 14.97 -33.60 -49.54
C LEU A 15 13.48 -33.66 -49.17
N LYS A 16 12.90 -34.84 -49.05
CA LYS A 16 11.49 -35.04 -48.62
C LYS A 16 11.27 -34.73 -47.17
N LEU A 17 12.31 -34.74 -46.33
CA LEU A 17 12.22 -34.42 -44.89
C LEU A 17 12.30 -32.90 -44.61
N ILE A 18 12.80 -32.11 -45.56
CA ILE A 18 12.97 -30.66 -45.40
C ILE A 18 11.66 -29.93 -45.01
N PRO A 19 10.53 -30.20 -45.70
CA PRO A 19 9.27 -29.54 -45.33
C PRO A 19 8.83 -29.87 -43.90
N ALA A 20 9.00 -31.11 -43.46
CA ALA A 20 8.66 -31.52 -42.10
C ALA A 20 9.56 -30.85 -41.07
N LEU A 21 10.86 -30.74 -41.31
CA LEU A 21 11.81 -30.06 -40.45
C LEU A 21 11.53 -28.55 -40.38
N LEU A 22 11.16 -27.91 -41.48
CA LEU A 22 10.76 -26.51 -41.53
C LEU A 22 9.50 -26.26 -40.70
N TRP A 23 8.49 -27.13 -40.79
CA TRP A 23 7.30 -27.05 -39.97
C TRP A 23 7.59 -27.23 -38.49
N TRP A 24 8.48 -28.15 -38.12
CA TRP A 24 8.92 -28.33 -36.74
C TRP A 24 9.70 -27.12 -36.22
N ALA A 25 10.61 -26.56 -37.01
CA ALA A 25 11.36 -25.37 -36.67
C ALA A 25 10.41 -24.15 -36.46
N LEU A 26 9.43 -24.01 -37.35
CA LEU A 26 8.41 -22.96 -37.22
C LEU A 26 7.55 -23.15 -35.94
N ALA A 27 7.10 -24.37 -35.67
CA ALA A 27 6.30 -24.68 -34.48
C ALA A 27 7.08 -24.40 -33.21
N VAL A 28 8.36 -24.78 -33.15
CA VAL A 28 9.25 -24.47 -32.00
C VAL A 28 9.46 -22.97 -31.85
N ALA A 29 9.70 -22.25 -32.95
CA ALA A 29 9.87 -20.79 -32.91
C ALA A 29 8.61 -20.07 -32.41
N VAL A 30 7.42 -20.50 -32.89
CA VAL A 30 6.13 -19.96 -32.40
C VAL A 30 5.92 -20.29 -30.92
N LEU A 31 6.21 -21.52 -30.51
CA LEU A 31 6.07 -21.95 -29.12
C LEU A 31 7.01 -21.16 -28.19
N MET A 32 8.27 -20.97 -28.60
CA MET A 32 9.24 -20.16 -27.85
C MET A 32 8.80 -18.69 -27.75
N ASN A 33 8.31 -18.10 -28.82
CA ASN A 33 7.80 -16.73 -28.82
C ASN A 33 6.55 -16.59 -27.92
N LEU A 34 5.65 -17.57 -27.96
CA LEU A 34 4.47 -17.61 -27.10
C LEU A 34 4.86 -17.81 -25.62
N TRP A 35 5.85 -18.67 -25.36
CA TRP A 35 6.37 -18.94 -24.03
C TRP A 35 6.99 -17.70 -23.40
N THR A 36 7.81 -16.94 -24.12
CA THR A 36 8.39 -15.69 -23.62
C THR A 36 7.31 -14.67 -23.26
N ARG A 37 6.29 -14.52 -24.10
CA ARG A 37 5.15 -13.63 -23.82
C ARG A 37 4.32 -14.08 -22.62
N ILE A 38 4.14 -15.38 -22.43
CA ILE A 38 3.43 -15.94 -21.27
C ILE A 38 4.25 -15.72 -20.00
N VAL A 39 5.55 -15.98 -20.03
CA VAL A 39 6.45 -15.79 -18.90
C VAL A 39 6.53 -14.31 -18.50
N ASP A 40 6.56 -13.38 -19.46
CA ASP A 40 6.54 -11.93 -19.21
C ASP A 40 5.18 -11.43 -18.67
N ALA A 41 4.09 -12.12 -18.96
CA ALA A 41 2.76 -11.79 -18.46
C ALA A 41 2.48 -12.33 -17.05
N LEU A 42 3.11 -13.44 -16.66
CA LEU A 42 2.91 -14.11 -15.37
C LEU A 42 3.14 -13.22 -14.13
N PRO A 43 4.21 -12.40 -14.04
CA PRO A 43 4.39 -11.49 -12.92
C PRO A 43 3.28 -10.43 -12.83
N ARG A 44 2.78 -9.94 -13.98
CA ARG A 44 1.68 -8.95 -14.02
C ARG A 44 0.36 -9.52 -13.50
N VAL A 45 0.07 -10.78 -13.80
CA VAL A 45 -1.13 -11.46 -13.29
C VAL A 45 -1.04 -11.72 -11.80
N LYS A 46 0.13 -12.07 -11.27
CA LYS A 46 0.35 -12.24 -9.82
C LYS A 46 0.20 -10.92 -9.07
N THR A 47 0.79 -9.83 -9.58
CA THR A 47 0.66 -8.49 -8.97
C THR A 47 -0.77 -7.98 -8.99
N LEU A 48 -1.55 -8.22 -10.04
CA LEU A 48 -2.96 -7.85 -10.10
C LEU A 48 -3.82 -8.62 -9.09
N LYS A 49 -3.57 -9.91 -8.88
CA LYS A 49 -4.29 -10.70 -7.88
C LYS A 49 -3.94 -10.28 -6.45
N VAL A 50 -2.66 -10.02 -6.17
CA VAL A 50 -2.20 -9.54 -4.86
C VAL A 50 -2.77 -8.15 -4.58
N ALA A 51 -2.70 -7.22 -5.54
CA ALA A 51 -3.27 -5.88 -5.40
C ALA A 51 -4.79 -5.91 -5.18
N GLY A 52 -5.52 -6.82 -5.84
CA GLY A 52 -6.95 -7.01 -5.63
C GLY A 52 -7.28 -7.48 -4.21
N LEU A 53 -6.51 -8.44 -3.69
CA LEU A 53 -6.68 -8.96 -2.34
C LEU A 53 -6.33 -7.91 -1.27
N GLU A 54 -5.26 -7.14 -1.48
CA GLU A 54 -4.87 -6.04 -0.59
C GLU A 54 -5.95 -4.96 -0.53
N LEU A 55 -6.53 -4.61 -1.68
CA LEU A 55 -7.60 -3.62 -1.75
C LEU A 55 -8.89 -4.11 -1.08
N GLU A 56 -9.23 -5.40 -1.21
CA GLU A 56 -10.36 -6.02 -0.54
C GLU A 56 -10.16 -6.06 0.98
N LEU A 57 -8.96 -6.39 1.44
CA LEU A 57 -8.59 -6.34 2.85
C LEU A 57 -8.68 -4.91 3.39
N ALA A 58 -8.10 -3.92 2.70
CA ALA A 58 -8.21 -2.51 3.08
C ALA A 58 -9.67 -2.06 3.19
N SER A 59 -10.53 -2.47 2.25
CA SER A 59 -11.97 -2.18 2.26
C SER A 59 -12.66 -2.74 3.49
N SER A 60 -12.39 -4.01 3.81
CA SER A 60 -13.01 -4.70 4.95
C SER A 60 -12.57 -4.12 6.29
N GLU A 61 -11.28 -3.83 6.46
CA GLU A 61 -10.75 -3.24 7.69
C GLU A 61 -11.27 -1.80 7.88
N LEU A 62 -11.30 -1.00 6.82
CA LEU A 62 -11.83 0.36 6.89
C LEU A 62 -13.34 0.39 7.17
N ALA A 63 -14.14 -0.46 6.51
CA ALA A 63 -15.57 -0.57 6.79
C ALA A 63 -15.81 -1.02 8.24
N GLY A 64 -14.98 -1.95 8.75
CA GLY A 64 -15.02 -2.38 10.13
C GLY A 64 -14.64 -1.29 11.13
N ALA A 65 -13.63 -0.46 10.84
CA ALA A 65 -13.25 0.69 11.66
C ALA A 65 -14.39 1.73 11.74
N LEU A 66 -14.97 2.07 10.58
CA LEU A 66 -16.12 2.98 10.48
C LEU A 66 -17.33 2.47 11.27
N SER A 67 -17.65 1.20 11.15
CA SER A 67 -18.77 0.60 11.89
C SER A 67 -18.53 0.61 13.40
N ALA A 68 -17.32 0.25 13.83
CA ALA A 68 -16.98 0.16 15.25
C ALA A 68 -16.91 1.54 15.93
N ARG A 69 -16.32 2.54 15.26
CA ARG A 69 -16.03 3.84 15.87
C ARG A 69 -17.15 4.84 15.69
N SER A 70 -17.84 4.83 14.56
CA SER A 70 -18.91 5.79 14.26
C SER A 70 -20.31 5.21 14.48
N GLY A 71 -20.46 3.94 14.84
CA GLY A 71 -21.76 3.28 15.03
C GLY A 71 -22.62 3.22 13.76
N LEU A 72 -22.00 3.38 12.59
CA LEU A 72 -22.68 3.43 11.30
C LEU A 72 -23.17 2.04 10.89
N SER A 73 -24.26 2.01 10.11
CA SER A 73 -24.73 0.74 9.54
C SER A 73 -23.67 0.16 8.57
N PRO A 74 -23.62 -1.17 8.40
CA PRO A 74 -22.64 -1.81 7.51
C PRO A 74 -22.68 -1.28 6.08
N GLN A 75 -23.86 -0.93 5.56
CA GLN A 75 -24.02 -0.40 4.21
C GLN A 75 -23.43 1.02 4.06
N VAL A 76 -23.59 1.87 5.07
CA VAL A 76 -23.02 3.22 5.08
C VAL A 76 -21.49 3.13 5.22
N SER A 77 -21.01 2.30 6.14
CA SER A 77 -19.57 2.06 6.35
C SER A 77 -18.90 1.55 5.07
N ALA A 78 -19.51 0.61 4.36
CA ALA A 78 -19.00 0.10 3.08
C ALA A 78 -18.93 1.19 1.99
N ARG A 79 -19.94 2.07 1.91
CA ARG A 79 -19.93 3.20 0.95
C ARG A 79 -18.82 4.21 1.26
N MET A 80 -18.61 4.52 2.53
CA MET A 80 -17.53 5.42 2.97
C MET A 80 -16.16 4.78 2.70
N ALA A 81 -15.96 3.51 3.03
CA ALA A 81 -14.76 2.77 2.69
C ALA A 81 -14.48 2.80 1.17
N ALA A 82 -15.49 2.56 0.34
CA ALA A 82 -15.34 2.66 -1.11
C ALA A 82 -14.94 4.07 -1.59
N SER A 83 -15.36 5.13 -0.88
CA SER A 83 -14.93 6.50 -1.18
C SER A 83 -13.45 6.70 -0.89
N VAL A 84 -12.99 6.24 0.28
CA VAL A 84 -11.57 6.28 0.67
C VAL A 84 -10.71 5.49 -0.33
N LEU A 85 -11.17 4.30 -0.74
CA LEU A 85 -10.44 3.48 -1.73
C LEU A 85 -10.35 4.14 -3.11
N ARG A 86 -11.40 4.82 -3.56
CA ARG A 86 -11.31 5.61 -4.80
C ARG A 86 -10.27 6.73 -4.69
N ARG A 87 -10.20 7.41 -3.54
CA ARG A 87 -9.17 8.42 -3.28
C ARG A 87 -7.77 7.79 -3.22
N ALA A 88 -7.64 6.63 -2.56
CA ALA A 88 -6.39 5.86 -2.49
C ALA A 88 -5.91 5.42 -3.90
N ALA A 89 -6.81 5.09 -4.81
CA ALA A 89 -6.45 4.72 -6.18
C ALA A 89 -5.79 5.88 -6.93
N VAL A 90 -6.16 7.13 -6.63
CA VAL A 90 -5.54 8.35 -7.19
C VAL A 90 -4.24 8.68 -6.47
N ALA A 91 -4.23 8.58 -5.14
CA ALA A 91 -3.08 8.87 -4.28
C ALA A 91 -2.09 7.69 -4.16
N GLY A 92 -2.34 6.57 -4.83
CA GLY A 92 -1.69 5.27 -4.58
C GLY A 92 -0.17 5.28 -4.64
N ASP A 93 0.41 6.12 -5.50
CA ASP A 93 1.86 6.26 -5.55
C ASP A 93 2.41 7.00 -4.30
N ALA A 94 1.63 7.89 -3.67
CA ALA A 94 2.05 8.57 -2.46
C ALA A 94 2.04 7.65 -1.23
N LEU A 95 1.11 6.71 -1.17
CA LEU A 95 0.98 5.78 -0.06
C LEU A 95 1.95 4.60 -0.15
N ARG A 96 2.24 4.16 -1.38
CA ARG A 96 3.08 2.99 -1.61
C ARG A 96 4.50 3.22 -1.13
N GLY A 97 4.89 2.45 -0.10
CA GLY A 97 6.21 2.56 0.54
C GLY A 97 6.36 3.74 1.50
N ALA A 98 5.30 4.55 1.72
CA ALA A 98 5.34 5.61 2.72
C ALA A 98 5.58 5.01 4.12
N TYR A 99 6.50 5.60 4.87
CA TYR A 99 6.85 5.14 6.21
C TYR A 99 6.10 5.95 7.26
N VAL A 100 5.11 5.34 7.88
CA VAL A 100 4.19 5.97 8.84
C VAL A 100 4.50 5.50 10.26
N LEU A 101 4.70 6.45 11.17
CA LEU A 101 4.77 6.17 12.60
C LEU A 101 3.37 6.34 13.22
N TYR A 102 2.83 5.26 13.78
CA TYR A 102 1.54 5.27 14.48
C TYR A 102 1.76 5.18 15.99
N VAL A 103 1.26 6.16 16.75
CA VAL A 103 1.57 6.29 18.18
C VAL A 103 0.27 6.37 18.98
N ASP A 104 -0.05 5.31 19.70
CA ASP A 104 -1.28 5.21 20.49
C ASP A 104 -1.08 4.16 21.59
N ASP A 105 -1.49 4.44 22.81
CA ASP A 105 -1.37 3.49 23.93
C ASP A 105 -2.37 2.31 23.82
N ASP A 106 -3.45 2.47 23.05
CA ASP A 106 -4.36 1.39 22.68
C ASP A 106 -4.27 1.03 21.20
N LEU A 107 -3.14 0.45 20.80
CA LEU A 107 -2.94 -0.05 19.43
C LEU A 107 -3.96 -1.13 19.02
N ALA A 108 -4.57 -1.82 19.98
CA ALA A 108 -5.58 -2.84 19.70
C ALA A 108 -6.88 -2.21 19.22
N ALA A 109 -7.29 -1.07 19.80
CA ALA A 109 -8.46 -0.32 19.35
C ALA A 109 -8.30 0.22 17.92
N ASN A 110 -7.08 0.61 17.54
CA ASN A 110 -6.78 1.18 16.21
C ASN A 110 -6.20 0.15 15.21
N ARG A 111 -6.27 -1.15 15.54
CA ARG A 111 -5.71 -2.22 14.69
C ARG A 111 -6.24 -2.18 13.26
N ARG A 112 -7.50 -1.89 13.05
CA ARG A 112 -8.15 -1.86 11.73
C ARG A 112 -7.62 -0.73 10.85
N GLU A 113 -7.43 0.45 11.40
CA GLU A 113 -6.85 1.59 10.71
C GLU A 113 -5.40 1.30 10.31
N ILE A 114 -4.62 0.71 11.21
CA ILE A 114 -3.23 0.30 10.96
C ILE A 114 -3.17 -0.75 9.84
N GLU A 115 -4.01 -1.79 9.90
CA GLU A 115 -4.03 -2.83 8.86
C GLU A 115 -4.54 -2.31 7.51
N ALA A 116 -5.51 -1.39 7.51
CA ALA A 116 -5.95 -0.75 6.28
C ALA A 116 -4.84 0.11 5.64
N LEU A 117 -4.07 0.86 6.43
CA LEU A 117 -2.90 1.61 5.92
C LEU A 117 -1.86 0.67 5.31
N ARG A 118 -1.56 -0.46 5.97
CA ARG A 118 -0.65 -1.50 5.46
C ARG A 118 -1.14 -2.13 4.17
N ALA A 119 -2.41 -2.48 4.12
CA ALA A 119 -3.04 -3.06 2.92
C ALA A 119 -3.07 -2.08 1.74
N LEU A 120 -3.08 -0.77 2.01
CA LEU A 120 -2.93 0.28 0.99
C LEU A 120 -1.48 0.56 0.60
N GLY A 121 -0.51 -0.16 1.17
CA GLY A 121 0.89 -0.12 0.78
C GLY A 121 1.81 0.73 1.64
N ALA A 122 1.34 1.28 2.77
CA ALA A 122 2.19 1.99 3.73
C ALA A 122 2.97 1.00 4.63
N ALA A 123 4.21 1.34 4.96
CA ALA A 123 4.99 0.68 5.99
C ALA A 123 4.67 1.34 7.34
N VAL A 124 3.85 0.68 8.18
CA VAL A 124 3.41 1.26 9.46
C VAL A 124 4.21 0.69 10.61
N HIS A 125 4.93 1.57 11.32
CA HIS A 125 5.60 1.32 12.58
C HIS A 125 4.71 1.81 13.73
N ALA A 126 4.20 0.89 14.54
CA ALA A 126 3.30 1.22 15.64
C ALA A 126 4.03 1.16 16.99
N VAL A 127 3.87 2.19 17.80
CA VAL A 127 4.47 2.29 19.16
C VAL A 127 3.45 2.84 20.15
N ALA A 128 3.54 2.40 21.40
CA ALA A 128 2.53 2.72 22.41
C ALA A 128 2.85 3.97 23.27
N THR A 129 4.06 4.53 23.21
CA THR A 129 4.45 5.61 24.11
C THR A 129 5.10 6.78 23.39
N THR A 130 4.93 7.99 23.92
CA THR A 130 5.64 9.19 23.43
C THR A 130 7.15 9.01 23.48
N LYS A 131 7.68 8.38 24.53
CA LYS A 131 9.12 8.11 24.68
C LYS A 131 9.65 7.23 23.53
N SER A 132 8.96 6.13 23.23
CA SER A 132 9.33 5.25 22.11
C SER A 132 9.22 5.98 20.78
N ALA A 133 8.15 6.78 20.58
CA ALA A 133 7.97 7.56 19.36
C ALA A 133 9.09 8.55 19.12
N VAL A 134 9.50 9.30 20.15
CA VAL A 134 10.62 10.26 20.10
C VAL A 134 11.94 9.56 19.78
N ALA A 135 12.19 8.38 20.36
CA ALA A 135 13.36 7.58 20.03
C ALA A 135 13.33 7.09 18.57
N CYS A 136 12.17 6.65 18.08
CA CYS A 136 11.99 6.24 16.68
C CYS A 136 12.25 7.39 15.71
N VAL A 137 11.71 8.58 15.96
CA VAL A 137 11.92 9.77 15.11
C VAL A 137 13.38 10.24 15.12
N ALA A 138 14.11 10.03 16.22
CA ALA A 138 15.53 10.35 16.29
C ALA A 138 16.39 9.44 15.39
N LEU A 139 15.98 8.18 15.21
CA LEU A 139 16.73 7.16 14.48
C LEU A 139 16.27 6.94 13.04
N ASN A 140 15.03 7.30 12.71
CA ASN A 140 14.42 7.03 11.42
C ASN A 140 13.76 8.26 10.84
N GLU A 141 13.60 8.27 9.51
CA GLU A 141 12.80 9.26 8.80
C GLU A 141 11.42 8.68 8.50
N TYR A 142 10.39 9.35 9.00
CA TYR A 142 9.00 9.01 8.71
C TYR A 142 8.40 10.05 7.76
N ASP A 143 7.56 9.58 6.85
CA ASP A 143 6.83 10.45 5.94
C ASP A 143 5.64 11.10 6.63
N LEU A 144 5.12 10.47 7.69
CA LEU A 144 3.97 10.91 8.44
C LEU A 144 4.00 10.33 9.85
N VAL A 145 3.49 11.10 10.82
CA VAL A 145 3.19 10.62 12.16
C VAL A 145 1.70 10.72 12.41
N VAL A 146 1.07 9.62 12.84
CA VAL A 146 -0.30 9.60 13.37
C VAL A 146 -0.20 9.36 14.85
N THR A 147 -0.90 10.17 15.67
CA THR A 147 -0.83 10.06 17.13
C THR A 147 -2.18 10.33 17.78
N ASP A 148 -2.47 9.66 18.90
CA ASP A 148 -3.55 10.14 19.79
C ASP A 148 -3.13 11.43 20.51
N MET A 149 -4.12 12.23 20.93
CA MET A 149 -3.90 13.45 21.67
C MET A 149 -3.49 13.17 23.13
N THR A 150 -4.14 12.20 23.76
CA THR A 150 -4.04 11.91 25.20
C THR A 150 -3.40 10.56 25.47
N ARG A 151 -2.68 10.43 26.57
CA ARG A 151 -2.16 9.16 27.08
C ARG A 151 -2.27 9.12 28.58
N PRO A 152 -2.22 7.95 29.23
CA PRO A 152 -2.25 7.85 30.68
C PRO A 152 -1.26 8.79 31.35
N GLY A 153 -1.80 9.74 32.14
CA GLY A 153 -1.01 10.75 32.83
C GLY A 153 -0.58 11.98 32.01
N ASP A 154 -0.91 12.06 30.72
CA ASP A 154 -0.58 13.21 29.86
C ASP A 154 -1.71 13.51 28.86
N ALA A 155 -2.48 14.57 29.15
CA ALA A 155 -3.58 15.01 28.30
C ALA A 155 -3.13 15.73 27.00
N THR A 156 -1.85 16.06 26.89
CA THR A 156 -1.25 16.81 25.77
C THR A 156 -0.13 16.04 25.07
N ALA A 157 -0.08 14.74 25.26
CA ALA A 157 0.97 13.86 24.73
C ALA A 157 1.15 13.98 23.21
N GLY A 158 0.04 14.14 22.47
CA GLY A 158 0.06 14.35 21.01
C GLY A 158 0.74 15.67 20.63
N LEU A 159 0.48 16.76 21.39
CA LEU A 159 1.13 18.06 21.15
C LEU A 159 2.61 18.02 21.51
N ALA A 160 2.96 17.38 22.62
CA ALA A 160 4.35 17.20 23.02
C ALA A 160 5.13 16.37 21.97
N LEU A 161 4.50 15.35 21.42
CA LEU A 161 5.09 14.55 20.32
C LEU A 161 5.25 15.39 19.05
N ALA A 162 4.25 16.17 18.64
CA ALA A 162 4.34 17.03 17.47
C ALA A 162 5.48 18.05 17.58
N ALA A 163 5.63 18.69 18.73
CA ALA A 163 6.76 19.58 18.99
C ALA A 163 8.12 18.86 18.93
N ALA A 164 8.18 17.63 19.44
CA ALA A 164 9.39 16.83 19.39
C ALA A 164 9.72 16.34 17.97
N VAL A 165 8.72 16.06 17.14
CA VAL A 165 8.87 15.73 15.72
C VAL A 165 9.38 16.94 14.96
N GLU A 166 8.75 18.11 15.11
CA GLU A 166 9.17 19.33 14.42
C GLU A 166 10.60 19.73 14.78
N ALA A 167 10.99 19.60 16.04
CA ALA A 167 12.34 19.92 16.49
C ALA A 167 13.44 19.00 15.89
N ARG A 168 13.11 17.75 15.53
CA ARG A 168 14.05 16.74 15.03
C ARG A 168 13.99 16.52 13.54
N ARG A 169 12.81 16.62 12.98
CA ARG A 169 12.46 16.36 11.56
C ARG A 169 11.47 17.42 11.09
N PRO A 170 11.95 18.67 10.90
CA PRO A 170 11.09 19.77 10.45
C PRO A 170 10.32 19.42 9.18
N GLY A 171 9.06 19.80 9.15
CA GLY A 171 8.18 19.53 8.01
C GLY A 171 7.63 18.10 7.93
N THR A 172 7.90 17.22 8.91
CA THR A 172 7.21 15.92 8.98
C THR A 172 5.78 16.15 9.47
N PRO A 173 4.74 15.84 8.68
CA PRO A 173 3.37 16.07 9.06
C PRO A 173 2.97 15.20 10.25
N VAL A 174 2.20 15.79 11.18
CA VAL A 174 1.64 15.09 12.33
C VAL A 174 0.13 15.20 12.27
N ILE A 175 -0.56 14.06 12.23
CA ILE A 175 -2.03 13.98 12.30
C ILE A 175 -2.40 13.44 13.68
N VAL A 176 -3.37 14.09 14.31
CA VAL A 176 -3.91 13.66 15.59
C VAL A 176 -5.23 12.93 15.37
N TYR A 177 -5.30 11.69 15.85
CA TYR A 177 -6.48 10.84 15.75
C TYR A 177 -7.04 10.57 17.13
N VAL A 178 -8.15 11.24 17.45
CA VAL A 178 -8.74 11.24 18.80
C VAL A 178 -9.98 10.35 18.88
N LEU A 179 -10.40 10.00 20.09
CA LEU A 179 -11.65 9.27 20.30
C LEU A 179 -12.87 10.17 20.07
N ASN A 180 -12.81 11.43 20.54
CA ASN A 180 -13.87 12.42 20.40
C ASN A 180 -13.27 13.79 20.05
N LEU A 181 -13.62 14.31 18.89
CA LEU A 181 -13.20 15.62 18.45
C LEU A 181 -14.10 16.70 19.04
N VAL A 182 -13.49 17.76 19.57
CA VAL A 182 -14.18 18.99 19.98
C VAL A 182 -13.87 20.09 18.95
N PRO A 183 -14.72 20.30 17.94
CA PRO A 183 -14.42 21.19 16.80
C PRO A 183 -14.14 22.64 17.22
N ALA A 184 -14.73 23.09 18.32
CA ALA A 184 -14.56 24.46 18.85
C ALA A 184 -13.11 24.80 19.24
N LEU A 185 -12.25 23.80 19.47
CA LEU A 185 -10.84 23.99 19.81
C LEU A 185 -9.95 24.24 18.61
N GLY A 186 -10.44 23.97 17.38
CA GLY A 186 -9.66 24.09 16.16
C GLY A 186 -8.51 23.09 16.06
N VAL A 187 -7.62 23.30 15.09
CA VAL A 187 -6.40 22.50 14.90
C VAL A 187 -5.24 23.22 15.58
N PRO A 188 -4.57 22.60 16.56
CA PRO A 188 -3.42 23.22 17.24
C PRO A 188 -2.25 23.50 16.29
N ALA A 189 -1.45 24.50 16.60
CA ALA A 189 -0.23 24.79 15.84
C ALA A 189 0.73 23.57 15.83
N GLY A 190 1.35 23.31 14.68
CA GLY A 190 2.26 22.17 14.50
C GLY A 190 1.55 20.84 14.20
N ILE A 191 0.21 20.83 14.14
CA ILE A 191 -0.60 19.68 13.75
C ILE A 191 -1.09 19.88 12.31
N SER A 192 -0.92 18.88 11.46
CA SER A 192 -1.35 18.91 10.06
C SER A 192 -2.85 18.62 9.88
N GLY A 193 -3.47 17.97 10.85
CA GLY A 193 -4.89 17.67 10.90
C GLY A 193 -5.28 16.94 12.18
N ILE A 194 -6.54 17.04 12.56
CA ILE A 194 -7.12 16.34 13.71
C ILE A 194 -8.50 15.82 13.35
N THR A 195 -8.79 14.58 13.71
CA THR A 195 -10.08 13.95 13.45
C THR A 195 -10.38 12.83 14.45
N ASP A 196 -11.66 12.50 14.61
CA ASP A 196 -12.17 11.31 15.32
C ASP A 196 -12.79 10.27 14.36
N ARG A 197 -12.77 10.58 13.05
CA ARG A 197 -13.41 9.75 12.02
C ARG A 197 -12.38 8.97 11.21
N PRO A 198 -12.57 7.64 11.08
CA PRO A 198 -11.65 6.80 10.30
C PRO A 198 -11.50 7.23 8.83
N ASP A 199 -12.62 7.55 8.14
CA ASP A 199 -12.59 7.98 6.74
C ASP A 199 -11.79 9.28 6.55
N GLU A 200 -11.99 10.25 7.44
CA GLU A 200 -11.28 11.52 7.42
C GLU A 200 -9.78 11.35 7.74
N LEU A 201 -9.43 10.43 8.66
CA LEU A 201 -8.03 10.08 8.92
C LEU A 201 -7.31 9.69 7.62
N PHE A 202 -7.92 8.81 6.82
CA PHE A 202 -7.32 8.39 5.55
C PHE A 202 -7.19 9.54 4.55
N HIS A 203 -8.20 10.43 4.46
CA HIS A 203 -8.09 11.62 3.60
C HIS A 203 -6.95 12.54 4.04
N LEU A 204 -6.81 12.80 5.34
CA LEU A 204 -5.70 13.59 5.89
C LEU A 204 -4.33 12.93 5.62
N VAL A 205 -4.25 11.61 5.75
CA VAL A 205 -3.03 10.84 5.43
C VAL A 205 -2.65 11.02 3.95
N PHE A 206 -3.61 10.85 3.03
CA PHE A 206 -3.35 11.02 1.59
C PHE A 206 -2.89 12.44 1.28
N ASP A 207 -3.59 13.45 1.79
CA ASP A 207 -3.26 14.86 1.56
C ASP A 207 -1.88 15.24 2.13
N ALA A 208 -1.52 14.70 3.30
CA ALA A 208 -0.22 14.93 3.90
C ALA A 208 0.93 14.32 3.09
N LEU A 209 0.76 13.07 2.64
CA LEU A 209 1.77 12.36 1.85
C LEU A 209 1.93 12.92 0.43
N GLU A 210 0.83 13.36 -0.21
CA GLU A 210 0.89 14.02 -1.51
C GLU A 210 1.64 15.36 -1.44
N ARG A 211 1.33 16.20 -0.44
CA ARG A 211 2.03 17.48 -0.23
C ARG A 211 3.53 17.33 0.02
N ARG A 212 3.95 16.22 0.63
CA ARG A 212 5.38 15.98 0.89
C ARG A 212 6.18 15.58 -0.34
N ARG A 213 5.52 15.11 -1.38
CA ARG A 213 6.16 14.70 -2.65
C ARG A 213 6.29 15.83 -3.67
N LEU A 214 5.60 16.96 -3.44
CA LEU A 214 5.68 18.17 -4.26
C LEU A 214 6.88 19.02 -3.85
#